data_657220a3985a5fd30b8941d1d5972341
#
_entry.id   657220a3985a5fd30b8941d1d5972341
#
_cell.length_a   1.000
_cell.length_b   1.000
_cell.length_c   1.000
_cell.angle_alpha   90.00
_cell.angle_beta   90.00
_cell.angle_gamma   90.00
#
_symmetry.space_group_name_H-M   'P 1'
#
loop_
_entity.id
_entity.type
_entity.pdbx_description
1 polymer ?
#
loop_
_entity_poly.entity_id
_entity_poly.type
_entity_poly.pdbx_seq_one_letter_code
_entity_poly.pdbx_strand_id
1 'polypeptide(L)' 'MSTIGIKGKGNKQIALRVEPELEAGIKQALAQDGDASVSAWIKRIIRKELQQRGIEPKG' A
#
# COMPACT_ATOMS: atom_id res chain seq x y z
N MET A 1 2.57 5.61 16.35
CA MET A 1 2.44 5.66 14.88
C MET A 1 3.52 4.83 14.22
N SER A 2 3.14 4.15 13.19
CA SER A 2 4.07 3.35 12.41
C SER A 2 4.33 4.02 11.07
N THR A 3 5.49 3.77 10.50
CA THR A 3 5.85 4.29 9.19
C THR A 3 5.97 3.12 8.22
N ILE A 4 5.26 3.22 7.10
CA ILE A 4 5.30 2.22 6.06
C ILE A 4 6.05 2.81 4.87
N GLY A 5 7.10 2.11 4.44
CA GLY A 5 7.85 2.50 3.28
C GLY A 5 7.44 1.68 2.07
N ILE A 6 7.25 2.34 0.95
CA ILE A 6 6.91 1.70 -0.31
C ILE A 6 8.03 1.97 -1.30
N LYS A 7 8.66 0.89 -1.77
CA LYS A 7 9.67 1.01 -2.81
C LYS A 7 9.02 0.76 -4.15
N GLY A 8 9.02 1.76 -5.01
CA GLY A 8 8.51 1.62 -6.36
C GLY A 8 9.60 1.39 -7.36
N LYS A 9 9.20 0.93 -8.53
CA LYS A 9 10.06 0.87 -9.68
C LYS A 9 10.46 2.28 -10.06
N GLY A 10 11.58 2.67 -10.24
CA GLY A 10 12.00 4.03 -10.45
C GLY A 10 12.63 4.61 -9.21
N ASN A 11 12.75 3.80 -8.19
CA ASN A 11 13.57 4.08 -7.02
C ASN A 11 13.10 5.21 -6.13
N LYS A 12 11.84 5.58 -6.25
CA LYS A 12 11.27 6.51 -5.28
C LYS A 12 10.67 5.76 -4.14
N GLN A 13 11.02 6.18 -2.95
CA GLN A 13 10.48 5.60 -1.74
C GLN A 13 9.50 6.59 -1.13
N ILE A 14 8.30 6.10 -0.87
CA ILE A 14 7.27 6.90 -0.22
C ILE A 14 7.09 6.35 1.19
N ALA A 15 7.18 7.22 2.18
CA ALA A 15 6.97 6.84 3.56
C ALA A 15 5.63 7.40 4.03
N LEU A 16 4.82 6.54 4.65
CA LEU A 16 3.53 6.92 5.19
C LEU A 16 3.53 6.72 6.69
N ARG A 17 3.00 7.70 7.40
CA ARG A 17 2.76 7.55 8.83
C ARG A 17 1.38 6.97 9.02
N VAL A 18 1.31 5.92 9.81
CA VAL A 18 0.07 5.20 10.04
C VAL A 18 -0.21 5.17 11.53
N GLU A 19 -1.39 5.62 11.91
CA GLU A 19 -1.82 5.57 13.29
C GLU A 19 -2.01 4.13 13.73
N PRO A 20 -1.85 3.83 15.03
CA PRO A 20 -1.99 2.45 15.50
C PRO A 20 -3.31 1.78 15.12
N GLU A 21 -4.39 2.54 15.14
CA GLU A 21 -5.71 2.02 14.77
C GLU A 21 -5.76 1.63 13.30
N LEU A 22 -5.19 2.46 12.46
CA LEU A 22 -5.14 2.20 11.03
C LEU A 22 -4.21 1.04 10.74
N GLU A 23 -3.10 0.95 11.45
CA GLU A 23 -2.16 -0.15 11.30
C GLU A 23 -2.82 -1.48 11.62
N ALA A 24 -3.60 -1.53 12.67
CA ALA A 24 -4.34 -2.75 13.06
C ALA A 24 -5.30 -3.16 11.94
N GLY A 25 -6.00 -2.19 11.37
CA GLY A 25 -6.90 -2.45 10.24
C GLY A 25 -6.17 -2.97 9.01
N ILE A 26 -5.00 -2.41 8.74
CA ILE A 26 -4.18 -2.86 7.61
C ILE A 26 -3.74 -4.31 7.81
N LYS A 27 -3.29 -4.65 8.99
CA LYS A 27 -2.85 -6.02 9.28
C LYS A 27 -3.99 -7.02 9.14
N GLN A 28 -5.17 -6.63 9.58
CA GLN A 28 -6.34 -7.47 9.45
C GLN A 28 -6.72 -7.68 8.00
N ALA A 29 -6.74 -6.61 7.22
CA ALA A 29 -7.05 -6.68 5.80
C ALA A 29 -6.00 -7.49 5.04
N LEU A 30 -4.74 -7.30 5.40
CA LEU A 30 -3.64 -8.06 4.81
C LEU A 30 -3.83 -9.56 5.00
N ALA A 31 -4.21 -9.96 6.19
CA ALA A 31 -4.45 -11.36 6.51
C ALA A 31 -5.62 -11.92 5.70
N GLN A 32 -6.68 -11.14 5.54
CA GLN A 32 -7.84 -11.55 4.76
C GLN A 32 -7.53 -11.68 3.28
N ASP A 33 -6.72 -10.77 2.76
CA ASP A 33 -6.40 -10.74 1.34
C ASP A 33 -5.27 -11.70 0.97
N GLY A 34 -4.51 -12.15 1.96
CA GLY A 34 -3.43 -13.08 1.71
C GLY A 34 -2.22 -12.48 1.01
N ASP A 35 -2.03 -11.19 1.11
CA ASP A 35 -0.88 -10.53 0.51
C ASP A 35 0.40 -10.85 1.29
N ALA A 36 1.51 -10.86 0.58
CA ALA A 36 2.78 -11.25 1.15
C ALA A 36 3.35 -10.22 2.13
N SER A 37 3.05 -8.95 1.92
CA SER A 37 3.56 -7.88 2.77
C SER A 37 2.63 -6.67 2.72
N VAL A 38 2.81 -5.78 3.70
CA VAL A 38 2.05 -4.53 3.74
C VAL A 38 2.33 -3.70 2.49
N SER A 39 3.58 -3.65 2.06
CA SER A 39 3.94 -2.90 0.85
C SER A 39 3.23 -3.43 -0.38
N ALA A 40 3.17 -4.75 -0.54
CA ALA A 40 2.49 -5.37 -1.66
C ALA A 40 0.99 -5.06 -1.63
N TRP A 41 0.40 -5.13 -0.47
CA TRP A 41 -1.01 -4.81 -0.27
C TRP A 41 -1.32 -3.37 -0.66
N ILE A 42 -0.50 -2.43 -0.18
CA ILE A 42 -0.68 -1.01 -0.47
C ILE A 42 -0.52 -0.73 -1.96
N LYS A 43 0.49 -1.31 -2.59
CA LYS A 43 0.69 -1.14 -4.03
C LYS A 43 -0.51 -1.63 -4.83
N ARG A 44 -1.07 -2.76 -4.44
CA ARG A 44 -2.24 -3.32 -5.10
C ARG A 44 -3.43 -2.37 -4.99
N ILE A 45 -3.65 -1.82 -3.82
CA ILE A 45 -4.76 -0.89 -3.59
C ILE A 45 -4.56 0.40 -4.39
N ILE A 46 -3.33 0.91 -4.43
CA ILE A 46 -3.02 2.11 -5.19
C ILE A 46 -3.31 1.88 -6.68
N ARG A 47 -2.87 0.74 -7.22
CA ARG A 47 -3.14 0.41 -8.62
C ARG A 47 -4.62 0.34 -8.91
N LYS A 48 -5.36 -0.30 -8.03
CA LYS A 48 -6.81 -0.43 -8.16
C LYS A 48 -7.48 0.94 -8.18
N GLU A 49 -7.09 1.81 -7.27
CA GLU A 49 -7.64 3.15 -7.19
C GLU A 49 -7.33 3.95 -8.45
N LEU A 50 -6.10 3.87 -8.94
CA LEU A 50 -5.70 4.56 -10.15
C LEU A 50 -6.49 4.07 -11.37
N GLN A 51 -6.70 2.78 -11.46
CA GLN A 51 -7.48 2.19 -12.55
C GLN A 51 -8.92 2.69 -12.54
N GLN A 52 -9.51 2.82 -11.35
CA GLN A 52 -10.87 3.33 -11.24
C GLN A 52 -10.98 4.76 -11.71
N ARG A 53 -9.91 5.51 -11.63
CA ARG A 53 -9.85 6.90 -12.08
C ARG A 53 -9.39 7.05 -13.52
N GLY A 54 -9.12 5.95 -14.19
CA GLY A 54 -8.63 5.98 -15.56
C GLY A 54 -7.18 6.42 -15.69
N ILE A 55 -6.41 6.31 -14.62
CA ILE A 55 -5.00 6.65 -14.63
C ILE A 55 -4.19 5.37 -14.71
N GLU A 56 -3.37 5.24 -15.74
CA GLU A 56 -2.51 4.06 -15.86
C GLU A 56 -1.21 4.28 -15.10
N PRO A 57 -0.93 3.43 -14.13
CA PRO A 57 0.36 3.51 -13.44
C PRO A 57 1.46 3.04 -14.37
N LYS A 58 2.42 3.90 -14.62
CA LYS A 58 3.60 3.55 -15.40
C LYS A 58 4.72 3.20 -14.46
N GLY A 59 5.29 2.05 -14.63
CA GLY A 59 6.43 1.75 -13.84
C GLY A 59 6.61 0.39 -13.41
#